data_4fa1652b1a6a62a112793bdf06bfe21b
#
_entry.id   4fa1652b1a6a62a112793bdf06bfe21b
#
_cell.length_a   1.000
_cell.length_b   1.000
_cell.length_c   1.000
_cell.angle_alpha   90.00
_cell.angle_beta   90.00
_cell.angle_gamma   90.00
#
_symmetry.space_group_name_H-M   'P 1'
#
loop_
_entity.id
_entity.type
_entity.pdbx_description
1 polymer ?
#
loop_
_entity_poly.entity_id
_entity_poly.type
_entity_poly.pdbx_seq_one_letter_code
_entity_poly.pdbx_strand_id
1 'polypeptide(L)'
;MAKKQPREQKIKISPTKGRPMLNWVGKKPLDYVKGYPAVLMEVFDPLKTNLRYDVPKYENLEKNWQNLLFYGDNKDVLATLLEQGFRGKIDLIYIDPPFNVGIDYVRKVQLRGLKTSKIEGEGYSAIEQIMYFNNFLEDTYLQFMYERLQLLKELLNERGSIFVRMDYRFGHPIKLLLDEIFGKENFRNEIVVNRTQEFFKSSRGLKKLMVDTDSLFFYTKSNDYIFHEVSVKREKEIWWEITLPGEHK
;
A
#
# COMPACT_ATOMS: atom_id res chain seq x y z
N MET A 1 11.03 16.62 -41.17
CA MET A 1 9.88 15.87 -40.60
C MET A 1 9.82 16.14 -39.11
N ALA A 2 8.86 16.93 -38.64
CA ALA A 2 8.69 17.24 -37.23
C ALA A 2 8.20 15.98 -36.49
N LYS A 3 8.97 15.50 -35.53
CA LYS A 3 8.54 14.42 -34.61
C LYS A 3 7.30 14.91 -33.87
N LYS A 4 6.13 14.31 -34.16
CA LYS A 4 4.93 14.50 -33.35
C LYS A 4 5.28 14.13 -31.90
N GLN A 5 5.22 15.11 -31.00
CA GLN A 5 5.29 14.82 -29.58
C GLN A 5 4.16 13.83 -29.22
N PRO A 6 4.43 12.79 -28.43
CA PRO A 6 3.39 11.87 -27.97
C PRO A 6 2.30 12.69 -27.26
N ARG A 7 1.05 12.51 -27.67
CA ARG A 7 -0.10 13.14 -27.00
C ARG A 7 -0.14 12.62 -25.56
N GLU A 8 -0.03 13.53 -24.62
CA GLU A 8 -0.21 13.22 -23.19
C GLU A 8 -1.62 12.65 -22.99
N GLN A 9 -1.71 11.36 -22.72
CA GLN A 9 -2.98 10.71 -22.43
C GLN A 9 -3.33 10.95 -20.95
N LYS A 10 -4.38 11.75 -20.70
CA LYS A 10 -4.92 11.94 -19.34
C LYS A 10 -5.87 10.79 -19.02
N ILE A 11 -5.58 10.09 -17.95
CA ILE A 11 -6.39 8.97 -17.45
C ILE A 11 -7.40 9.53 -16.46
N LYS A 12 -8.70 9.35 -16.73
CA LYS A 12 -9.77 9.77 -15.85
C LYS A 12 -9.92 8.79 -14.68
N ILE A 13 -10.05 9.34 -13.48
CA ILE A 13 -10.24 8.59 -12.23
C ILE A 13 -11.71 8.74 -11.79
N SER A 14 -12.29 7.64 -11.30
CA SER A 14 -13.65 7.62 -10.80
C SER A 14 -13.76 8.37 -9.48
N PRO A 15 -14.80 9.21 -9.29
CA PRO A 15 -14.99 9.92 -8.03
C PRO A 15 -15.26 8.95 -6.88
N THR A 16 -14.88 9.36 -5.67
CA THR A 16 -15.25 8.65 -4.45
C THR A 16 -16.75 8.74 -4.18
N LYS A 17 -17.36 7.65 -3.72
CA LYS A 17 -18.82 7.57 -3.48
C LYS A 17 -19.18 7.42 -2.00
N GLY A 18 -18.19 7.13 -1.15
CA GLY A 18 -18.42 6.78 0.25
C GLY A 18 -18.78 7.97 1.14
N ARG A 19 -19.48 7.68 2.24
CA ARG A 19 -19.72 8.57 3.36
C ARG A 19 -19.48 7.81 4.66
N PRO A 20 -18.89 8.42 5.71
CA PRO A 20 -18.49 9.82 5.81
C PRO A 20 -17.26 10.15 4.94
N MET A 21 -17.06 11.43 4.65
CA MET A 21 -15.86 11.93 3.95
C MET A 21 -14.90 12.53 4.98
N LEU A 22 -13.63 12.10 4.92
CA LEU A 22 -12.56 12.74 5.70
C LEU A 22 -12.10 14.01 4.98
N ASN A 23 -12.02 15.12 5.70
CA ASN A 23 -11.52 16.37 5.15
C ASN A 23 -10.29 16.86 5.91
N TRP A 24 -9.34 17.45 5.20
CA TRP A 24 -8.12 18.07 5.73
C TRP A 24 -7.78 19.32 4.94
N VAL A 25 -6.87 20.13 5.49
CA VAL A 25 -6.42 21.36 4.82
C VAL A 25 -5.67 20.99 3.54
N GLY A 26 -6.10 21.57 2.42
CA GLY A 26 -5.45 21.31 1.13
C GLY A 26 -5.86 20.00 0.45
N LYS A 27 -6.91 19.29 0.89
CA LYS A 27 -7.46 18.13 0.19
C LYS A 27 -7.77 18.47 -1.26
N LYS A 28 -7.22 17.70 -2.17
CA LYS A 28 -7.42 17.85 -3.62
C LYS A 28 -8.03 16.56 -4.17
N PRO A 29 -9.16 16.64 -4.91
CA PRO A 29 -9.70 15.49 -5.61
C PRO A 29 -8.72 15.01 -6.67
N LEU A 30 -8.71 13.71 -6.93
CA LEU A 30 -7.90 13.11 -7.98
C LEU A 30 -8.80 12.79 -9.18
N ASP A 31 -8.98 13.76 -10.08
CA ASP A 31 -9.84 13.58 -11.25
C ASP A 31 -9.10 12.94 -12.42
N TYR A 32 -7.80 13.22 -12.54
CA TYR A 32 -6.96 12.75 -13.64
C TYR A 32 -5.55 12.45 -13.16
N VAL A 33 -4.94 11.44 -13.76
CA VAL A 33 -3.52 11.15 -13.66
C VAL A 33 -2.88 11.06 -15.04
N LYS A 34 -1.57 11.20 -15.09
CA LYS A 34 -0.76 11.04 -16.28
C LYS A 34 0.06 9.76 -16.13
N GLY A 35 -0.06 8.85 -17.11
CA GLY A 35 0.86 7.73 -17.22
C GLY A 35 2.22 8.17 -17.75
N TYR A 36 3.25 7.44 -17.36
CA TYR A 36 4.61 7.62 -17.82
C TYR A 36 5.10 6.35 -18.50
N PRO A 37 5.90 6.44 -19.58
CA PRO A 37 6.46 5.25 -20.20
C PRO A 37 7.39 4.54 -19.20
N ALA A 38 7.13 3.26 -18.95
CA ALA A 38 8.04 2.43 -18.20
C ALA A 38 9.17 1.94 -19.10
N VAL A 39 10.39 1.89 -18.56
CA VAL A 39 11.59 1.40 -19.25
C VAL A 39 11.99 0.07 -18.63
N LEU A 40 12.17 -0.95 -19.45
CA LEU A 40 12.67 -2.24 -19.02
C LEU A 40 14.15 -2.11 -18.66
N MET A 41 14.48 -2.38 -17.39
CA MET A 41 15.86 -2.29 -16.88
C MET A 41 16.56 -3.64 -16.88
N GLU A 42 15.85 -4.68 -16.46
CA GLU A 42 16.42 -6.01 -16.29
C GLU A 42 15.37 -7.09 -16.46
N VAL A 43 15.76 -8.23 -17.03
CA VAL A 43 14.95 -9.44 -17.11
C VAL A 43 15.69 -10.56 -16.41
N PHE A 44 15.07 -11.11 -15.37
CA PHE A 44 15.56 -12.30 -14.71
C PHE A 44 14.75 -13.50 -15.18
N ASP A 45 15.31 -14.30 -16.08
CA ASP A 45 14.73 -15.55 -16.55
C ASP A 45 15.71 -16.70 -16.26
N PRO A 46 15.48 -17.50 -15.20
CA PRO A 46 16.35 -18.61 -14.84
C PRO A 46 16.39 -19.72 -15.89
N LEU A 47 15.38 -19.79 -16.75
CA LEU A 47 15.27 -20.79 -17.81
C LEU A 47 15.79 -20.27 -19.16
N LYS A 48 16.15 -19.00 -19.27
CA LYS A 48 16.61 -18.32 -20.49
C LYS A 48 15.64 -18.46 -21.67
N THR A 49 14.36 -18.60 -21.39
CA THR A 49 13.31 -18.79 -22.38
C THR A 49 12.67 -17.44 -22.72
N ASN A 50 12.83 -16.98 -23.96
CA ASN A 50 12.10 -15.84 -24.57
C ASN A 50 12.22 -14.51 -23.81
N LEU A 51 13.39 -13.89 -23.83
CA LEU A 51 13.59 -12.53 -23.36
C LEU A 51 12.73 -11.54 -24.18
N ARG A 52 11.77 -10.89 -23.52
CA ARG A 52 11.07 -9.75 -24.09
C ARG A 52 11.73 -8.48 -23.57
N TYR A 53 11.95 -7.53 -24.47
CA TYR A 53 12.64 -6.28 -24.16
C TYR A 53 11.69 -5.11 -23.85
N ASP A 54 10.36 -5.34 -23.89
CA ASP A 54 9.36 -4.31 -23.63
C ASP A 54 8.53 -4.64 -22.38
N VAL A 55 8.10 -3.59 -21.68
CA VAL A 55 7.15 -3.74 -20.57
C VAL A 55 5.81 -4.22 -21.15
N PRO A 56 5.34 -5.40 -20.74
CA PRO A 56 4.16 -6.01 -21.35
C PRO A 56 2.89 -5.24 -20.97
N LYS A 57 1.98 -5.07 -21.95
CA LYS A 57 0.59 -4.69 -21.67
C LYS A 57 -0.15 -5.86 -21.02
N TYR A 58 -1.23 -5.58 -20.30
CA TYR A 58 -2.03 -6.61 -19.63
C TYR A 58 -2.45 -7.75 -20.59
N GLU A 59 -2.94 -7.42 -21.78
CA GLU A 59 -3.36 -8.42 -22.80
C GLU A 59 -2.26 -9.43 -23.17
N ASN A 60 -0.99 -9.02 -23.08
CA ASN A 60 0.14 -9.90 -23.32
C ASN A 60 0.43 -10.81 -22.13
N LEU A 61 0.18 -10.33 -20.90
CA LEU A 61 0.36 -11.10 -19.67
C LEU A 61 -0.71 -12.19 -19.51
N GLU A 62 -1.93 -11.97 -19.94
CA GLU A 62 -2.98 -13.01 -19.93
C GLU A 62 -2.54 -14.27 -20.72
N LYS A 63 -1.79 -14.08 -21.80
CA LYS A 63 -1.31 -15.18 -22.66
C LYS A 63 0.00 -15.79 -22.17
N ASN A 64 0.83 -14.99 -21.54
CA ASN A 64 2.16 -15.40 -21.08
C ASN A 64 2.53 -14.60 -19.83
N TRP A 65 2.15 -15.12 -18.66
CA TRP A 65 2.36 -14.45 -17.38
C TRP A 65 3.84 -14.21 -17.09
N GLN A 66 4.14 -13.04 -16.56
CA GLN A 66 5.44 -12.63 -16.06
C GLN A 66 5.26 -11.86 -14.76
N ASN A 67 6.16 -12.06 -13.81
CA ASN A 67 6.23 -11.20 -12.63
C ASN A 67 6.89 -9.88 -13.01
N LEU A 68 6.31 -8.78 -12.57
CA LEU A 68 6.82 -7.44 -12.83
C LEU A 68 7.23 -6.76 -11.53
N LEU A 69 8.41 -6.17 -11.52
CA LEU A 69 8.89 -5.31 -10.44
C LEU A 69 9.10 -3.90 -11.00
N PHE A 70 8.38 -2.93 -10.44
CA PHE A 70 8.52 -1.53 -10.82
C PHE A 70 9.35 -0.77 -9.78
N TYR A 71 10.27 0.05 -10.25
CA TYR A 71 11.04 0.97 -9.44
C TYR A 71 10.70 2.41 -9.81
N GLY A 72 10.20 3.19 -8.85
CA GLY A 72 9.79 4.57 -9.05
C GLY A 72 8.76 5.03 -8.01
N ASP A 73 8.26 6.28 -8.16
CA ASP A 73 7.12 6.71 -7.34
C ASP A 73 5.90 5.85 -7.68
N ASN A 74 5.27 5.31 -6.64
CA ASN A 74 4.17 4.39 -6.83
C ASN A 74 2.92 5.03 -7.47
N LYS A 75 2.67 6.34 -7.32
CA LYS A 75 1.59 7.04 -8.01
C LYS A 75 1.81 7.01 -9.53
N ASP A 76 3.05 7.25 -9.96
CA ASP A 76 3.41 7.23 -11.38
C ASP A 76 3.35 5.81 -11.94
N VAL A 77 3.81 4.82 -11.17
CA VAL A 77 3.72 3.41 -11.54
C VAL A 77 2.25 2.97 -11.67
N LEU A 78 1.39 3.31 -10.70
CA LEU A 78 -0.04 2.98 -10.75
C LEU A 78 -0.74 3.63 -11.94
N ALA A 79 -0.41 4.88 -12.25
CA ALA A 79 -0.92 5.57 -13.46
C ALA A 79 -0.45 4.86 -14.74
N THR A 80 0.80 4.43 -14.79
CA THR A 80 1.35 3.68 -15.93
C THR A 80 0.64 2.33 -16.09
N LEU A 81 0.37 1.60 -15.02
CA LEU A 81 -0.40 0.36 -15.07
C LEU A 81 -1.81 0.59 -15.63
N LEU A 82 -2.49 1.66 -15.22
CA LEU A 82 -3.80 2.02 -15.78
C LEU A 82 -3.73 2.29 -17.29
N GLU A 83 -2.69 2.98 -17.77
CA GLU A 83 -2.45 3.23 -19.18
C GLU A 83 -2.19 1.93 -19.96
N GLN A 84 -1.52 0.97 -19.33
CA GLN A 84 -1.20 -0.33 -19.93
C GLN A 84 -2.35 -1.35 -19.88
N GLY A 85 -3.53 -0.95 -19.45
CA GLY A 85 -4.74 -1.77 -19.51
C GLY A 85 -5.03 -2.62 -18.27
N PHE A 86 -4.37 -2.35 -17.14
CA PHE A 86 -4.61 -3.07 -15.87
C PHE A 86 -5.86 -2.60 -15.11
N ARG A 87 -6.63 -1.64 -15.63
CA ARG A 87 -7.86 -1.17 -14.98
C ARG A 87 -8.83 -2.34 -14.75
N GLY A 88 -9.21 -2.56 -13.49
CA GLY A 88 -10.14 -3.63 -13.12
C GLY A 88 -9.62 -5.05 -13.35
N LYS A 89 -8.30 -5.25 -13.34
CA LYS A 89 -7.67 -6.54 -13.66
C LYS A 89 -6.92 -7.18 -12.49
N ILE A 90 -6.75 -6.47 -11.39
CA ILE A 90 -6.01 -6.98 -10.22
C ILE A 90 -7.00 -7.62 -9.25
N ASP A 91 -6.76 -8.87 -8.90
CA ASP A 91 -7.62 -9.63 -7.98
C ASP A 91 -7.32 -9.34 -6.52
N LEU A 92 -6.05 -9.17 -6.18
CA LEU A 92 -5.60 -8.95 -4.82
C LEU A 92 -4.55 -7.85 -4.76
N ILE A 93 -4.76 -6.90 -3.85
CA ILE A 93 -3.80 -5.85 -3.53
C ILE A 93 -3.43 -5.96 -2.06
N TYR A 94 -2.15 -5.99 -1.76
CA TYR A 94 -1.61 -5.83 -0.41
C TYR A 94 -0.65 -4.66 -0.40
N ILE A 95 -0.85 -3.73 0.54
CA ILE A 95 0.06 -2.60 0.72
C ILE A 95 0.53 -2.48 2.16
N ASP A 96 1.81 -2.16 2.29
CA ASP A 96 2.48 -1.82 3.54
C ASP A 96 3.16 -0.45 3.30
N PRO A 97 2.40 0.67 3.36
CA PRO A 97 2.89 1.99 3.01
C PRO A 97 3.81 2.55 4.10
N PRO A 98 4.55 3.64 3.84
CA PRO A 98 5.25 4.36 4.88
C PRO A 98 4.28 4.78 5.99
N PHE A 99 4.61 4.52 7.26
CA PHE A 99 3.71 4.78 8.40
C PHE A 99 3.79 6.20 8.96
N ASN A 100 4.49 7.10 8.28
CA ASN A 100 4.72 8.47 8.72
C ASN A 100 5.28 8.55 10.15
N VAL A 101 6.36 7.81 10.40
CA VAL A 101 6.99 7.71 11.73
C VAL A 101 7.82 8.92 12.13
N GLY A 102 7.92 9.94 11.26
CA GLY A 102 8.72 11.14 11.50
C GLY A 102 10.22 10.96 11.28
N ILE A 103 10.64 9.84 10.71
CA ILE A 103 12.05 9.51 10.42
C ILE A 103 12.12 8.96 9.00
N ASP A 104 12.97 9.59 8.18
CA ASP A 104 13.24 9.07 6.83
C ASP A 104 14.14 7.85 6.89
N TYR A 105 13.87 6.88 6.04
CA TYR A 105 14.70 5.69 5.92
C TYR A 105 15.88 5.98 5.02
N VAL A 106 17.09 5.90 5.58
CA VAL A 106 18.34 6.16 4.89
C VAL A 106 19.18 4.90 4.74
N ARG A 107 19.82 4.75 3.60
CA ARG A 107 20.83 3.72 3.38
C ARG A 107 22.20 4.30 3.68
N LYS A 108 22.94 3.66 4.59
CA LYS A 108 24.35 3.98 4.80
C LYS A 108 25.17 3.41 3.66
N VAL A 109 25.80 4.28 2.87
CA VAL A 109 26.70 3.89 1.78
C VAL A 109 28.13 3.95 2.31
N GLN A 110 28.79 2.78 2.42
CA GLN A 110 30.22 2.73 2.72
C GLN A 110 31.03 3.00 1.45
N LEU A 111 31.70 4.14 1.41
CA LEU A 111 32.65 4.44 0.35
C LEU A 111 33.93 3.61 0.59
N ARG A 112 34.32 2.82 -0.40
CA ARG A 112 35.55 2.01 -0.35
C ARG A 112 36.76 2.92 -0.12
N GLY A 113 37.47 2.76 0.99
CA GLY A 113 38.73 3.43 1.26
C GLY A 113 38.70 4.62 2.21
N LEU A 114 37.56 5.08 2.68
CA LEU A 114 37.46 6.23 3.61
C LEU A 114 36.97 5.74 4.99
N LYS A 115 37.84 5.72 5.98
CA LYS A 115 37.50 5.32 7.35
C LYS A 115 36.62 6.33 8.10
N THR A 116 36.62 7.60 7.73
CA THR A 116 35.77 8.66 8.30
C THR A 116 35.81 9.90 7.41
N SER A 117 34.80 10.22 6.66
CA SER A 117 34.58 11.58 6.17
C SER A 117 33.08 11.88 6.28
N LYS A 118 32.76 12.72 7.25
CA LYS A 118 31.49 13.43 7.29
C LYS A 118 31.60 14.57 6.29
N ILE A 119 30.93 14.48 5.16
CA ILE A 119 30.65 15.63 4.31
C ILE A 119 29.25 16.07 4.73
N GLU A 120 29.18 17.16 5.48
CA GLU A 120 27.94 17.76 5.95
C GLU A 120 27.32 18.58 4.82
N GLY A 121 26.09 18.24 4.43
CA GLY A 121 25.22 19.04 3.59
C GLY A 121 23.77 18.74 3.98
N GLU A 122 23.00 19.77 4.24
CA GLU A 122 21.54 19.74 4.52
C GLU A 122 21.01 18.52 5.32
N GLY A 123 21.62 18.26 6.47
CA GLY A 123 21.11 17.26 7.44
C GLY A 123 21.46 15.79 7.17
N TYR A 124 22.09 15.47 6.03
CA TYR A 124 22.50 14.09 5.70
C TYR A 124 24.00 14.04 5.41
N SER A 125 24.66 13.00 5.90
CA SER A 125 26.06 12.76 5.53
C SER A 125 26.15 12.17 4.13
N ALA A 126 27.26 12.39 3.41
CA ALA A 126 27.51 11.75 2.09
C ALA A 126 27.45 10.21 2.12
N ILE A 127 27.40 9.62 3.31
CA ILE A 127 27.31 8.19 3.57
C ILE A 127 25.84 7.72 3.68
N GLU A 128 24.86 8.65 3.76
CA GLU A 128 23.45 8.34 3.95
C GLU A 128 22.64 8.75 2.72
N GLN A 129 22.09 7.78 2.05
CA GLN A 129 21.17 8.01 0.93
C GLN A 129 19.74 7.77 1.40
N ILE A 130 18.85 8.74 1.22
CA ILE A 130 17.43 8.59 1.54
C ILE A 130 16.85 7.50 0.63
N MET A 131 16.34 6.43 1.23
CA MET A 131 15.67 5.35 0.52
C MET A 131 14.23 5.70 0.19
N TYR A 132 13.53 6.27 1.17
CA TYR A 132 12.20 6.84 1.00
C TYR A 132 11.84 7.78 2.15
N PHE A 133 10.98 8.75 1.86
CA PHE A 133 10.48 9.69 2.85
C PHE A 133 9.43 9.05 3.75
N ASN A 134 9.57 9.23 5.06
CA ASN A 134 8.62 8.75 6.06
C ASN A 134 8.33 9.83 7.12
N ASN A 135 8.53 11.08 6.73
CA ASN A 135 8.31 12.26 7.56
C ASN A 135 7.44 13.26 6.79
N PHE A 136 6.13 13.02 6.80
CA PHE A 136 5.16 13.89 6.17
C PHE A 136 4.46 14.75 7.22
N LEU A 137 4.04 15.95 6.84
CA LEU A 137 2.97 16.64 7.58
C LEU A 137 1.69 15.79 7.46
N GLU A 138 0.87 15.76 8.51
CA GLU A 138 -0.33 14.88 8.56
C GLU A 138 -1.24 15.05 7.35
N ASP A 139 -1.55 16.30 6.97
CA ASP A 139 -2.38 16.60 5.79
C ASP A 139 -1.75 16.12 4.48
N THR A 140 -0.41 16.25 4.36
CA THR A 140 0.34 15.80 3.18
C THR A 140 0.33 14.28 3.10
N TYR A 141 0.42 13.58 4.23
CA TYR A 141 0.35 12.13 4.29
C TYR A 141 -1.04 11.62 3.92
N LEU A 142 -2.09 12.26 4.41
CA LEU A 142 -3.47 11.90 4.04
C LEU A 142 -3.71 12.09 2.54
N GLN A 143 -3.19 13.18 1.94
CA GLN A 143 -3.27 13.40 0.50
C GLN A 143 -2.48 12.33 -0.28
N PHE A 144 -1.27 12.01 0.19
CA PHE A 144 -0.43 10.94 -0.39
C PHE A 144 -1.17 9.61 -0.43
N MET A 145 -1.79 9.20 0.68
CA MET A 145 -2.55 7.95 0.77
C MET A 145 -3.84 7.99 -0.06
N TYR A 146 -4.57 9.10 -0.02
CA TYR A 146 -5.82 9.30 -0.76
C TYR A 146 -5.65 9.06 -2.26
N GLU A 147 -4.66 9.69 -2.86
CA GLU A 147 -4.40 9.56 -4.29
C GLU A 147 -4.05 8.12 -4.68
N ARG A 148 -3.21 7.46 -3.89
CA ARG A 148 -2.77 6.09 -4.14
C ARG A 148 -3.88 5.07 -3.95
N LEU A 149 -4.67 5.21 -2.91
CA LEU A 149 -5.81 4.33 -2.65
C LEU A 149 -6.88 4.44 -3.75
N GLN A 150 -7.10 5.63 -4.31
CA GLN A 150 -7.99 5.79 -5.47
C GLN A 150 -7.47 5.06 -6.71
N LEU A 151 -6.17 5.18 -7.01
CA LEU A 151 -5.56 4.47 -8.13
C LEU A 151 -5.60 2.95 -7.94
N LEU A 152 -5.33 2.47 -6.74
CA LEU A 152 -5.43 1.05 -6.39
C LEU A 152 -6.86 0.53 -6.56
N LYS A 153 -7.88 1.32 -6.18
CA LYS A 153 -9.29 0.95 -6.44
C LYS A 153 -9.59 0.82 -7.93
N GLU A 154 -9.04 1.70 -8.78
CA GLU A 154 -9.22 1.61 -10.23
C GLU A 154 -8.59 0.34 -10.82
N LEU A 155 -7.45 -0.10 -10.29
CA LEU A 155 -6.78 -1.32 -10.72
C LEU A 155 -7.51 -2.59 -10.26
N LEU A 156 -8.15 -2.54 -9.09
CA LEU A 156 -8.83 -3.69 -8.50
C LEU A 156 -10.03 -4.12 -9.35
N ASN A 157 -10.19 -5.42 -9.61
CA ASN A 157 -11.35 -5.94 -10.30
C ASN A 157 -12.60 -5.91 -9.40
N GLU A 158 -13.79 -6.14 -9.95
CA GLU A 158 -15.07 -6.02 -9.21
C GLU A 158 -15.20 -7.06 -8.08
N ARG A 159 -14.51 -8.20 -8.19
CA ARG A 159 -14.47 -9.26 -7.17
C ARG A 159 -13.19 -9.23 -6.33
N GLY A 160 -12.36 -8.23 -6.55
CA GLY A 160 -11.04 -8.11 -5.94
C GLY A 160 -11.07 -7.59 -4.51
N SER A 161 -9.98 -7.87 -3.81
CA SER A 161 -9.75 -7.56 -2.41
C SER A 161 -8.51 -6.71 -2.21
N ILE A 162 -8.54 -5.82 -1.21
CA ILE A 162 -7.39 -5.01 -0.80
C ILE A 162 -7.14 -5.15 0.68
N PHE A 163 -5.87 -5.33 1.03
CA PHE A 163 -5.38 -5.32 2.40
C PHE A 163 -4.43 -4.14 2.59
N VAL A 164 -4.69 -3.31 3.61
CA VAL A 164 -3.91 -2.12 3.93
C VAL A 164 -3.39 -2.24 5.35
N ARG A 165 -2.07 -2.42 5.50
CA ARG A 165 -1.44 -2.43 6.81
C ARG A 165 -1.16 -1.02 7.29
N MET A 166 -1.41 -0.75 8.56
CA MET A 166 -1.23 0.56 9.18
C MET A 166 -0.89 0.43 10.65
N ASP A 167 -0.03 1.29 11.15
CA ASP A 167 0.21 1.38 12.58
C ASP A 167 -0.90 2.19 13.30
N TYR A 168 -0.87 2.17 14.63
CA TYR A 168 -1.87 2.81 15.48
C TYR A 168 -2.00 4.34 15.28
N ARG A 169 -0.97 5.02 14.75
CA ARG A 169 -0.94 6.49 14.59
C ARG A 169 -1.91 6.95 13.50
N PHE A 170 -1.89 6.26 12.38
CA PHE A 170 -2.70 6.60 11.22
C PHE A 170 -3.79 5.58 10.89
N GLY A 171 -3.91 4.50 11.67
CA GLY A 171 -4.94 3.47 11.45
C GLY A 171 -6.34 4.06 11.34
N HIS A 172 -6.75 4.90 12.29
CA HIS A 172 -8.09 5.50 12.28
C HIS A 172 -8.36 6.46 11.11
N PRO A 173 -7.50 7.46 10.82
CA PRO A 173 -7.67 8.30 9.64
C PRO A 173 -7.67 7.51 8.34
N ILE A 174 -6.81 6.51 8.18
CA ILE A 174 -6.77 5.67 6.99
C ILE A 174 -8.02 4.79 6.87
N LYS A 175 -8.57 4.29 7.98
CA LYS A 175 -9.85 3.57 7.98
C LYS A 175 -10.98 4.45 7.43
N LEU A 176 -11.08 5.72 7.86
CA LEU A 176 -12.08 6.66 7.34
C LEU A 176 -11.85 6.96 5.85
N LEU A 177 -10.60 7.05 5.43
CA LEU A 177 -10.24 7.26 4.04
C LEU A 177 -10.62 6.06 3.16
N LEU A 178 -10.42 4.83 3.67
CA LEU A 178 -10.86 3.61 3.02
C LEU A 178 -12.40 3.54 2.91
N ASP A 179 -13.13 3.95 3.96
CA ASP A 179 -14.59 4.06 3.92
C ASP A 179 -15.07 5.06 2.85
N GLU A 180 -14.38 6.20 2.72
CA GLU A 180 -14.70 7.19 1.68
C GLU A 180 -14.46 6.65 0.27
N ILE A 181 -13.35 5.93 0.07
CA ILE A 181 -12.91 5.48 -1.26
C ILE A 181 -13.65 4.20 -1.67
N PHE A 182 -13.64 3.17 -0.83
CA PHE A 182 -14.20 1.86 -1.15
C PHE A 182 -15.68 1.72 -0.79
N GLY A 183 -16.16 2.51 0.15
CA GLY A 183 -17.48 2.41 0.74
C GLY A 183 -17.44 1.62 2.06
N LYS A 184 -18.13 2.12 3.08
CA LYS A 184 -18.21 1.47 4.40
C LYS A 184 -18.79 0.05 4.32
N GLU A 185 -19.72 -0.18 3.40
CA GLU A 185 -20.37 -1.47 3.14
C GLU A 185 -19.42 -2.53 2.60
N ASN A 186 -18.27 -2.12 2.07
CA ASN A 186 -17.23 -2.99 1.53
C ASN A 186 -16.10 -3.27 2.54
N PHE A 187 -16.20 -2.76 3.75
CA PHE A 187 -15.34 -3.14 4.86
C PHE A 187 -15.65 -4.56 5.31
N ARG A 188 -14.63 -5.42 5.40
CA ARG A 188 -14.80 -6.82 5.82
C ARG A 188 -14.30 -7.04 7.23
N ASN A 189 -13.02 -6.76 7.46
CA ASN A 189 -12.40 -7.00 8.76
C ASN A 189 -11.28 -6.01 9.04
N GLU A 190 -11.03 -5.79 10.31
CA GLU A 190 -9.76 -5.33 10.84
C GLU A 190 -9.07 -6.54 11.48
N ILE A 191 -7.89 -6.87 10.97
CA ILE A 191 -7.05 -7.95 11.49
C ILE A 191 -5.97 -7.30 12.32
N VAL A 192 -5.91 -7.64 13.59
CA VAL A 192 -4.88 -7.15 14.50
C VAL A 192 -3.61 -7.97 14.29
N VAL A 193 -2.55 -7.29 13.84
CA VAL A 193 -1.24 -7.91 13.60
C VAL A 193 -0.35 -7.61 14.79
N ASN A 194 0.10 -8.66 15.49
CA ASN A 194 1.06 -8.51 16.56
C ASN A 194 2.44 -8.19 15.98
N ARG A 195 3.04 -7.10 16.45
CA ARG A 195 4.43 -6.75 16.12
C ARG A 195 5.35 -7.58 16.99
N THR A 196 6.44 -8.01 16.45
CA THR A 196 7.42 -8.91 17.06
C THR A 196 7.66 -8.70 18.56
N GLN A 197 7.84 -9.81 19.23
CA GLN A 197 8.19 -9.99 20.64
C GLN A 197 9.59 -9.44 21.01
N GLU A 198 9.95 -8.24 20.65
CA GLU A 198 11.08 -7.62 21.32
C GLU A 198 10.65 -7.14 22.69
N PHE A 199 10.81 -8.07 23.63
CA PHE A 199 10.60 -7.85 25.06
C PHE A 199 11.30 -6.57 25.52
N PHE A 200 10.50 -5.60 25.95
CA PHE A 200 10.81 -4.60 26.96
C PHE A 200 12.21 -3.98 26.93
N LYS A 201 12.48 -3.13 25.99
CA LYS A 201 13.38 -2.02 26.31
C LYS A 201 12.64 -1.15 27.31
N SER A 202 13.17 -1.18 28.56
CA SER A 202 12.74 -0.44 29.75
C SER A 202 11.68 0.66 29.48
N SER A 203 10.46 0.44 29.95
CA SER A 203 9.37 1.43 29.98
C SER A 203 9.60 2.56 31.01
N ARG A 204 10.81 2.70 31.56
CA ARG A 204 11.13 3.75 32.52
C ARG A 204 10.97 5.11 31.88
N GLY A 205 10.03 5.90 32.40
CA GLY A 205 9.76 7.28 31.96
C GLY A 205 8.65 7.41 30.92
N LEU A 206 8.07 6.36 30.40
CA LEU A 206 6.90 6.42 29.50
C LEU A 206 5.63 6.71 30.31
N LYS A 207 4.88 7.75 29.90
CA LYS A 207 3.59 8.12 30.50
C LYS A 207 2.40 7.51 29.76
N LYS A 208 2.60 6.46 28.93
CA LYS A 208 1.57 5.77 28.14
C LYS A 208 1.86 4.29 28.04
N LEU A 209 0.81 3.52 27.80
CA LEU A 209 0.96 2.09 27.50
C LEU A 209 1.67 1.89 26.15
N MET A 210 2.48 0.83 26.06
CA MET A 210 3.11 0.41 24.80
C MET A 210 2.04 -0.13 23.85
N VAL A 211 2.22 0.12 22.56
CA VAL A 211 1.36 -0.43 21.50
C VAL A 211 2.21 -1.36 20.65
N ASP A 212 1.87 -2.65 20.68
CA ASP A 212 2.61 -3.71 20.00
C ASP A 212 1.83 -4.30 18.82
N THR A 213 0.82 -3.58 18.34
CA THR A 213 -0.05 -4.07 17.27
C THR A 213 -0.12 -3.07 16.12
N ASP A 214 -0.29 -3.62 14.92
CA ASP A 214 -0.71 -2.88 13.72
C ASP A 214 -2.10 -3.37 13.31
N SER A 215 -2.83 -2.54 12.57
CA SER A 215 -4.09 -2.91 11.94
C SER A 215 -3.87 -3.29 10.48
N LEU A 216 -4.48 -4.39 10.05
CA LEU A 216 -4.57 -4.77 8.65
C LEU A 216 -6.04 -4.69 8.24
N PHE A 217 -6.38 -3.63 7.50
CA PHE A 217 -7.74 -3.38 7.02
C PHE A 217 -8.02 -4.19 5.77
N PHE A 218 -9.08 -4.98 5.80
CA PHE A 218 -9.56 -5.78 4.68
C PHE A 218 -10.81 -5.14 4.08
N TYR A 219 -10.71 -4.75 2.81
CA TYR A 219 -11.79 -4.23 1.99
C TYR A 219 -11.93 -5.02 0.70
N THR A 220 -13.11 -4.94 0.10
CA THR A 220 -13.38 -5.50 -1.23
C THR A 220 -13.86 -4.39 -2.18
N LYS A 221 -13.79 -4.64 -3.48
CA LYS A 221 -14.30 -3.69 -4.49
C LYS A 221 -15.82 -3.61 -4.46
N SER A 222 -16.48 -4.76 -4.25
CA SER A 222 -17.93 -4.92 -4.20
C SER A 222 -18.33 -6.00 -3.19
N ASN A 223 -19.62 -6.27 -3.07
CA ASN A 223 -20.14 -7.38 -2.25
C ASN A 223 -19.98 -8.75 -2.91
N ASP A 224 -19.79 -8.81 -4.23
CA ASP A 224 -19.46 -10.04 -4.94
C ASP A 224 -17.93 -10.22 -5.00
N TYR A 225 -17.35 -10.75 -3.92
CA TYR A 225 -15.89 -10.93 -3.80
C TYR A 225 -15.54 -12.41 -3.61
N ILE A 226 -14.31 -12.76 -3.97
CA ILE A 226 -13.78 -14.10 -3.80
C ILE A 226 -13.29 -14.25 -2.36
N PHE A 227 -13.87 -15.20 -1.64
CA PHE A 227 -13.45 -15.56 -0.30
C PHE A 227 -13.48 -17.07 -0.12
N HIS A 228 -12.41 -17.62 0.39
CA HIS A 228 -12.32 -19.03 0.77
C HIS A 228 -12.14 -19.11 2.28
N GLU A 229 -13.07 -19.79 2.92
CA GLU A 229 -12.99 -20.01 4.35
C GLU A 229 -11.72 -20.80 4.72
N VAL A 230 -10.95 -20.27 5.65
CA VAL A 230 -9.77 -20.93 6.19
C VAL A 230 -10.14 -21.58 7.50
N SER A 231 -10.19 -22.90 7.53
CA SER A 231 -10.40 -23.67 8.76
C SER A 231 -9.08 -24.26 9.25
N VAL A 232 -8.79 -24.10 10.53
CA VAL A 232 -7.66 -24.73 11.21
C VAL A 232 -8.20 -25.83 12.12
N LYS A 233 -7.69 -27.06 11.94
CA LYS A 233 -7.99 -28.16 12.85
C LYS A 233 -7.55 -27.80 14.26
N ARG A 234 -8.48 -27.82 15.22
CA ARG A 234 -8.12 -27.62 16.63
C ARG A 234 -7.44 -28.88 17.15
N GLU A 235 -6.31 -28.69 17.83
CA GLU A 235 -5.58 -29.81 18.45
C GLU A 235 -6.28 -30.34 19.72
N LYS A 236 -7.17 -29.53 20.33
CA LYS A 236 -7.96 -29.92 21.53
C LYS A 236 -9.41 -29.48 21.38
N GLU A 237 -10.33 -30.32 21.81
CA GLU A 237 -11.72 -29.96 21.98
C GLU A 237 -11.85 -28.94 23.11
N ILE A 238 -12.49 -27.80 22.80
CA ILE A 238 -12.81 -26.77 23.79
C ILE A 238 -14.33 -26.79 23.96
N TRP A 239 -14.77 -27.18 25.15
CA TRP A 239 -16.17 -27.12 25.54
C TRP A 239 -16.47 -25.72 26.07
N TRP A 240 -17.51 -25.09 25.55
CA TRP A 240 -18.05 -23.85 26.06
C TRP A 240 -19.33 -24.14 26.81
N GLU A 241 -19.38 -23.79 28.07
CA GLU A 241 -20.62 -23.78 28.85
C GLU A 241 -21.32 -22.45 28.57
N ILE A 242 -22.47 -22.50 27.90
CA ILE A 242 -23.30 -21.31 27.65
C ILE A 242 -24.35 -21.27 28.74
N THR A 243 -24.17 -20.39 29.71
CA THR A 243 -25.22 -20.09 30.69
C THR A 243 -26.22 -19.13 30.11
N LEU A 244 -27.43 -19.55 29.82
CA LEU A 244 -28.49 -18.68 29.32
C LEU A 244 -28.95 -17.72 30.44
N PRO A 245 -29.17 -16.43 30.14
CA PRO A 245 -29.70 -15.50 31.13
C PRO A 245 -31.09 -15.96 31.62
N GLY A 246 -31.22 -16.25 32.90
CA GLY A 246 -32.48 -16.65 33.54
C GLY A 246 -32.51 -17.99 34.24
N GLU A 247 -31.49 -18.84 34.10
CA GLU A 247 -31.37 -20.07 34.90
C GLU A 247 -30.50 -19.82 36.17
N HIS A 248 -31.09 -19.14 37.16
CA HIS A 248 -30.57 -19.23 38.51
C HIS A 248 -31.23 -20.44 39.18
N LYS A 249 -30.43 -21.47 39.41
CA LYS A 249 -30.70 -22.44 40.47
C LYS A 249 -30.07 -22.00 41.77
#